data_c27e57ffa0246e08dbbabb3b34aa1706
#
_entry.id   c27e57ffa0246e08dbbabb3b34aa1706
#
_cell.length_a   1.000
_cell.length_b   1.000
_cell.length_c   1.000
_cell.angle_alpha   90.00
_cell.angle_beta   90.00
_cell.angle_gamma   90.00
#
_symmetry.space_group_name_H-M   'P 1'
#
loop_
_entity.id
_entity.type
_entity.pdbx_description
1 polymer ?
#
loop_
_entity_poly.entity_id
_entity_poly.type
_entity_poly.pdbx_seq_one_letter_code
_entity_poly.pdbx_strand_id
1 'polypeptide(L)'
;MKKFEKKSAGPLERLRLKSGIYAASFTVLAILLAVLLNLIVRAVPAKYTEFDLSEAGLYSLSDSSKEIARGLTQDVNIYYLAETGSEDAILTKLLDRYASESSHIRWERKDPAVYPTFAAQYGVQPAENGSLILVSGEKSVVLEASDLYDYDYSCLLYTSDAADE
;
A
#
# COMPACT_ATOMS: atom_id res chain seq x y z
N MET A 1 -17.67 70.81 8.77
CA MET A 1 -16.71 69.81 9.26
C MET A 1 -17.39 69.03 10.38
N LYS A 2 -17.87 67.79 10.14
CA LYS A 2 -18.48 66.91 11.16
C LYS A 2 -17.35 66.15 11.87
N LYS A 3 -17.16 66.45 13.15
CA LYS A 3 -16.27 65.69 14.05
C LYS A 3 -16.84 64.28 14.25
N PHE A 4 -16.12 63.26 13.81
CA PHE A 4 -16.42 61.87 14.15
C PHE A 4 -16.04 61.63 15.63
N GLU A 5 -17.06 61.54 16.45
CA GLU A 5 -16.93 61.16 17.83
C GLU A 5 -16.58 59.67 17.95
N LYS A 6 -15.39 59.38 18.42
CA LYS A 6 -14.87 58.00 18.61
C LYS A 6 -15.58 57.43 19.86
N LYS A 7 -16.69 56.71 19.62
CA LYS A 7 -17.45 56.02 20.66
C LYS A 7 -16.52 54.99 21.33
N SER A 8 -16.13 55.24 22.58
CA SER A 8 -15.33 54.28 23.34
C SER A 8 -16.18 53.07 23.66
N ALA A 9 -15.73 51.89 23.25
CA ALA A 9 -16.39 50.63 23.50
C ALA A 9 -16.56 50.42 25.02
N GLY A 10 -17.78 50.11 25.44
CA GLY A 10 -18.13 49.88 26.85
C GLY A 10 -17.45 48.61 27.40
N PRO A 11 -17.39 48.49 28.76
CA PRO A 11 -16.70 47.36 29.40
C PRO A 11 -17.23 46.00 28.97
N LEU A 12 -18.51 45.87 28.64
CA LEU A 12 -19.14 44.65 28.13
C LEU A 12 -18.73 44.31 26.67
N GLU A 13 -18.51 45.29 25.82
CA GLU A 13 -17.99 45.11 24.47
C GLU A 13 -16.54 44.63 24.47
N ARG A 14 -15.73 45.12 25.40
CA ARG A 14 -14.33 44.68 25.55
C ARG A 14 -14.23 43.24 26.04
N LEU A 15 -15.16 42.77 26.88
CA LEU A 15 -15.24 41.38 27.33
C LEU A 15 -15.66 40.46 26.19
N ARG A 16 -16.66 40.85 25.37
CA ARG A 16 -17.08 40.10 24.19
C ARG A 16 -16.00 40.01 23.11
N LEU A 17 -15.26 41.09 22.86
CA LEU A 17 -14.13 41.11 21.96
C LEU A 17 -12.99 40.19 22.43
N LYS A 18 -12.68 40.19 23.73
CA LYS A 18 -11.65 39.27 24.28
C LYS A 18 -12.06 37.82 24.15
N SER A 19 -13.30 37.45 24.49
CA SER A 19 -13.78 36.08 24.34
C SER A 19 -13.82 35.61 22.87
N GLY A 20 -14.19 36.53 21.95
CA GLY A 20 -14.14 36.25 20.49
C GLY A 20 -12.73 36.02 19.98
N ILE A 21 -11.75 36.78 20.45
CA ILE A 21 -10.34 36.61 20.07
C ILE A 21 -9.80 35.28 20.59
N TYR A 22 -10.11 34.90 21.82
CA TYR A 22 -9.70 33.60 22.37
C TYR A 22 -10.33 32.43 21.59
N ALA A 23 -11.62 32.52 21.26
CA ALA A 23 -12.30 31.51 20.47
C ALA A 23 -11.67 31.37 19.06
N ALA A 24 -11.44 32.51 18.38
CA ALA A 24 -10.78 32.52 17.08
C ALA A 24 -9.37 31.96 17.14
N SER A 25 -8.58 32.33 18.14
CA SER A 25 -7.22 31.80 18.32
C SER A 25 -7.23 30.30 18.58
N PHE A 26 -8.17 29.79 19.36
CA PHE A 26 -8.30 28.36 19.63
C PHE A 26 -8.69 27.58 18.35
N THR A 27 -9.61 28.14 17.56
CA THR A 27 -9.99 27.54 16.27
C THR A 27 -8.82 27.47 15.29
N VAL A 28 -8.04 28.54 15.16
CA VAL A 28 -6.85 28.57 14.32
C VAL A 28 -5.83 27.54 14.79
N LEU A 29 -5.60 27.46 16.10
CA LEU A 29 -4.68 26.45 16.66
C LEU A 29 -5.16 25.03 16.39
N ALA A 30 -6.46 24.77 16.54
CA ALA A 30 -7.03 23.43 16.24
C ALA A 30 -6.86 23.04 14.77
N ILE A 31 -7.10 23.98 13.84
CA ILE A 31 -6.88 23.75 12.41
C ILE A 31 -5.40 23.48 12.14
N LEU A 32 -4.50 24.25 12.74
CA LEU A 32 -3.05 24.08 12.58
C LEU A 32 -2.58 22.70 13.06
N LEU A 33 -3.09 22.25 14.22
CA LEU A 33 -2.82 20.91 14.75
C LEU A 33 -3.37 19.81 13.83
N ALA A 34 -4.58 19.99 13.29
CA ALA A 34 -5.16 19.02 12.35
C ALA A 34 -4.34 18.90 11.06
N VAL A 35 -3.88 20.04 10.52
CA VAL A 35 -3.00 20.04 9.34
C VAL A 35 -1.65 19.38 9.66
N LEU A 36 -1.05 19.71 10.81
CA LEU A 36 0.21 19.10 11.23
C LEU A 36 0.07 17.60 11.41
N LEU A 37 -0.99 17.13 12.04
CA LEU A 37 -1.27 15.71 12.20
C LEU A 37 -1.41 14.99 10.84
N ASN A 38 -2.12 15.61 9.90
CA ASN A 38 -2.27 15.08 8.55
C ASN A 38 -0.92 14.99 7.82
N LEU A 39 -0.05 15.99 7.96
CA LEU A 39 1.29 15.96 7.38
C LEU A 39 2.16 14.87 8.02
N ILE A 40 2.08 14.69 9.33
CA ILE A 40 2.79 13.61 10.05
C ILE A 40 2.33 12.24 9.52
N VAL A 41 1.02 12.01 9.44
CA VAL A 41 0.47 10.74 8.93
C VAL A 41 0.94 10.45 7.50
N ARG A 42 0.99 11.47 6.63
CA ARG A 42 1.51 11.31 5.26
C ARG A 42 3.02 11.09 5.19
N ALA A 43 3.77 11.57 6.16
CA ALA A 43 5.22 11.38 6.22
C ALA A 43 5.62 10.02 6.82
N VAL A 44 4.68 9.33 7.48
CA VAL A 44 4.92 7.98 8.02
C VAL A 44 4.94 6.99 6.87
N PRO A 45 6.01 6.19 6.71
CA PRO A 45 6.06 5.12 5.71
C PRO A 45 4.87 4.17 5.85
N ALA A 46 4.34 3.69 4.72
CA ALA A 46 3.15 2.81 4.65
C ALA A 46 3.27 1.58 5.57
N LYS A 47 4.48 1.08 5.79
CA LYS A 47 4.75 -0.05 6.69
C LYS A 47 4.29 0.14 8.15
N TYR A 48 4.07 1.39 8.58
CA TYR A 48 3.62 1.70 9.94
C TYR A 48 2.14 2.11 10.01
N THR A 49 1.52 2.41 8.87
CA THR A 49 0.13 2.87 8.79
C THR A 49 -0.81 1.81 8.25
N GLU A 50 -0.29 0.80 7.53
CA GLU A 50 -1.08 -0.32 7.05
C GLU A 50 -1.07 -1.45 8.07
N PHE A 51 -2.17 -1.59 8.80
CA PHE A 51 -2.42 -2.74 9.66
C PHE A 51 -3.24 -3.75 8.86
N ASP A 52 -2.72 -4.98 8.75
CA ASP A 52 -3.48 -6.09 8.21
C ASP A 52 -4.55 -6.50 9.24
N LEU A 53 -5.77 -6.02 9.02
CA LEU A 53 -6.94 -6.32 9.84
C LEU A 53 -7.70 -7.57 9.34
N SER A 54 -7.20 -8.26 8.31
CA SER A 54 -7.84 -9.48 7.83
C SER A 54 -7.64 -10.60 8.84
N GLU A 55 -8.70 -11.29 9.22
CA GLU A 55 -8.64 -12.47 10.10
C GLU A 55 -7.78 -13.59 9.50
N ALA A 56 -7.64 -13.61 8.19
CA ALA A 56 -6.83 -14.59 7.46
C ALA A 56 -5.34 -14.23 7.36
N GLY A 57 -4.93 -13.01 7.78
CA GLY A 57 -3.53 -12.57 7.67
C GLY A 57 -2.99 -12.58 6.24
N LEU A 58 -3.86 -12.35 5.24
CA LEU A 58 -3.58 -12.50 3.81
C LEU A 58 -2.33 -11.72 3.33
N TYR A 59 -1.98 -10.66 4.04
CA TYR A 59 -0.83 -9.82 3.72
C TYR A 59 0.32 -9.99 4.72
N SER A 60 0.21 -10.93 5.67
CA SER A 60 1.26 -11.16 6.65
C SER A 60 2.19 -12.29 6.20
N LEU A 61 3.50 -12.04 6.30
CA LEU A 61 4.48 -13.09 6.08
C LEU A 61 4.56 -13.99 7.31
N SER A 62 4.71 -15.28 7.09
CA SER A 62 5.03 -16.22 8.16
C SER A 62 6.37 -15.87 8.79
N ASP A 63 6.59 -16.30 10.03
CA ASP A 63 7.87 -16.04 10.72
C ASP A 63 9.04 -16.72 9.99
N SER A 64 8.83 -17.89 9.40
CA SER A 64 9.81 -18.57 8.57
C SER A 64 10.15 -17.75 7.31
N SER A 65 9.15 -17.16 6.64
CA SER A 65 9.38 -16.31 5.48
C SER A 65 10.17 -15.05 5.82
N LYS A 66 9.88 -14.43 6.98
CA LYS A 66 10.64 -13.27 7.48
C LYS A 66 12.09 -13.63 7.79
N GLU A 67 12.31 -14.79 8.42
CA GLU A 67 13.65 -15.26 8.76
C GLU A 67 14.48 -15.51 7.49
N ILE A 68 13.89 -16.16 6.48
CA ILE A 68 14.54 -16.38 5.19
C ILE A 68 14.87 -15.04 4.51
N ALA A 69 13.92 -14.11 4.45
CA ALA A 69 14.12 -12.81 3.83
C ALA A 69 15.24 -12.00 4.50
N ARG A 70 15.28 -12.00 5.83
CA ARG A 70 16.34 -11.32 6.62
C ARG A 70 17.69 -12.00 6.53
N GLY A 71 17.71 -13.31 6.30
CA GLY A 71 18.93 -14.10 6.17
C GLY A 71 19.59 -14.00 4.79
N LEU A 72 19.00 -13.29 3.83
CA LEU A 72 19.56 -13.11 2.50
C LEU A 72 20.88 -12.32 2.56
N THR A 73 21.90 -12.84 1.90
CA THR A 73 23.22 -12.22 1.74
C THR A 73 23.48 -11.74 0.32
N GLN A 74 22.62 -12.12 -0.62
CA GLN A 74 22.70 -11.75 -2.04
C GLN A 74 21.45 -10.97 -2.44
N ASP A 75 21.61 -10.05 -3.36
CA ASP A 75 20.49 -9.30 -3.90
C ASP A 75 19.58 -10.19 -4.75
N VAL A 76 18.29 -10.08 -4.53
CA VAL A 76 17.23 -10.75 -5.27
C VAL A 76 16.34 -9.70 -5.93
N ASN A 77 16.27 -9.73 -7.24
CA ASN A 77 15.37 -8.90 -8.01
C ASN A 77 14.17 -9.74 -8.44
N ILE A 78 12.98 -9.30 -8.09
CA ILE A 78 11.72 -9.96 -8.43
C ILE A 78 11.03 -9.13 -9.51
N TYR A 79 10.76 -9.72 -10.66
CA TYR A 79 10.01 -9.09 -11.73
C TYR A 79 8.61 -9.69 -11.78
N TYR A 80 7.63 -8.87 -11.48
CA TYR A 80 6.22 -9.24 -11.55
C TYR A 80 5.68 -8.92 -12.94
N LEU A 81 5.27 -9.96 -13.67
CA LEU A 81 4.68 -9.83 -15.00
C LEU A 81 3.19 -9.52 -14.86
N ALA A 82 2.80 -8.29 -15.17
CA ALA A 82 1.40 -7.89 -15.15
C ALA A 82 1.15 -6.75 -16.11
N GLU A 83 0.08 -6.87 -16.90
CA GLU A 83 -0.41 -5.76 -17.71
C GLU A 83 -0.91 -4.63 -16.84
N THR A 84 -0.78 -3.42 -17.33
CA THR A 84 -1.22 -2.22 -16.59
C THR A 84 -2.71 -2.27 -16.31
N GLY A 85 -3.08 -2.26 -15.02
CA GLY A 85 -4.47 -2.33 -14.55
C GLY A 85 -4.98 -3.74 -14.28
N SER A 86 -4.15 -4.78 -14.50
CA SER A 86 -4.46 -6.19 -14.20
C SER A 86 -3.60 -6.74 -13.06
N GLU A 87 -3.00 -5.86 -12.27
CA GLU A 87 -2.16 -6.24 -11.14
C GLU A 87 -3.00 -6.85 -10.02
N ASP A 88 -2.54 -7.97 -9.46
CA ASP A 88 -3.13 -8.51 -8.24
C ASP A 88 -2.70 -7.69 -7.04
N ALA A 89 -3.68 -7.10 -6.34
CA ALA A 89 -3.44 -6.27 -5.18
C ALA A 89 -2.88 -7.05 -3.98
N ILE A 90 -3.22 -8.35 -3.86
CA ILE A 90 -2.72 -9.23 -2.79
C ILE A 90 -1.23 -9.50 -3.04
N LEU A 91 -0.89 -9.90 -4.27
CA LEU A 91 0.48 -10.22 -4.66
C LEU A 91 1.38 -8.97 -4.56
N THR A 92 0.90 -7.82 -5.01
CA THR A 92 1.62 -6.55 -4.90
C THR A 92 1.97 -6.21 -3.45
N LYS A 93 0.99 -6.32 -2.54
CA LYS A 93 1.21 -6.10 -1.11
C LYS A 93 2.14 -7.13 -0.48
N LEU A 94 2.07 -8.38 -0.91
CA LEU A 94 2.98 -9.43 -0.46
C LEU A 94 4.43 -9.12 -0.87
N LEU A 95 4.65 -8.69 -2.11
CA LEU A 95 5.98 -8.29 -2.61
C LEU A 95 6.52 -7.08 -1.85
N ASP A 96 5.68 -6.08 -1.56
CA ASP A 96 6.05 -4.93 -0.72
C ASP A 96 6.48 -5.36 0.69
N ARG A 97 5.79 -6.34 1.27
CA ARG A 97 6.16 -6.91 2.58
C ARG A 97 7.52 -7.60 2.53
N TYR A 98 7.76 -8.43 1.51
CA TYR A 98 9.09 -9.05 1.35
C TYR A 98 10.19 -8.01 1.18
N ALA A 99 9.99 -7.00 0.35
CA ALA A 99 10.94 -5.91 0.16
C ALA A 99 11.18 -5.08 1.44
N SER A 100 10.17 -4.99 2.33
CA SER A 100 10.32 -4.30 3.62
C SER A 100 11.10 -5.09 4.67
N GLU A 101 11.15 -6.44 4.56
CA GLU A 101 11.88 -7.29 5.49
C GLU A 101 13.38 -7.37 5.19
N SER A 102 13.81 -7.11 3.95
CA SER A 102 15.22 -7.18 3.56
C SER A 102 15.60 -6.15 2.52
N SER A 103 16.70 -5.44 2.74
CA SER A 103 17.28 -4.50 1.76
C SER A 103 17.84 -5.20 0.52
N HIS A 104 18.00 -6.52 0.57
CA HIS A 104 18.44 -7.36 -0.54
C HIS A 104 17.32 -7.74 -1.49
N ILE A 105 16.06 -7.53 -1.12
CA ILE A 105 14.91 -7.83 -1.97
C ILE A 105 14.42 -6.54 -2.63
N ARG A 106 14.34 -6.56 -3.94
CA ARG A 106 13.73 -5.50 -4.75
C ARG A 106 12.76 -6.13 -5.72
N TRP A 107 11.64 -5.47 -5.96
CA TRP A 107 10.72 -5.93 -6.97
C TRP A 107 10.30 -4.81 -7.92
N GLU A 108 9.97 -5.19 -9.15
CA GLU A 108 9.54 -4.28 -10.19
C GLU A 108 8.48 -4.98 -11.06
N ARG A 109 7.43 -4.24 -11.42
CA ARG A 109 6.46 -4.72 -12.39
C ARG A 109 6.99 -4.56 -13.81
N LYS A 110 6.82 -5.59 -14.62
CA LYS A 110 7.09 -5.58 -16.07
C LYS A 110 5.80 -5.91 -16.81
N ASP A 111 5.35 -4.96 -17.61
CA ASP A 111 4.17 -5.13 -18.48
C ASP A 111 4.59 -5.92 -19.73
N PRO A 112 4.03 -7.14 -19.96
CA PRO A 112 4.37 -7.95 -21.12
C PRO A 112 4.01 -7.28 -22.46
N ALA A 113 2.99 -6.41 -22.47
CA ALA A 113 2.61 -5.69 -23.69
C ALA A 113 3.65 -4.61 -24.05
N VAL A 114 4.31 -4.03 -23.03
CA VAL A 114 5.36 -3.01 -23.23
C VAL A 114 6.74 -3.64 -23.44
N TYR A 115 7.00 -4.75 -22.74
CA TYR A 115 8.29 -5.44 -22.76
C TYR A 115 8.16 -6.92 -23.21
N PRO A 116 7.73 -7.21 -24.45
CA PRO A 116 7.40 -8.58 -24.88
C PRO A 116 8.59 -9.54 -24.89
N THR A 117 9.80 -9.02 -25.02
CA THR A 117 11.01 -9.85 -25.05
C THR A 117 11.65 -10.06 -23.67
N PHE A 118 11.17 -9.35 -22.64
CA PHE A 118 11.77 -9.42 -21.31
C PHE A 118 11.65 -10.81 -20.69
N ALA A 119 10.45 -11.37 -20.70
CA ALA A 119 10.19 -12.70 -20.13
C ALA A 119 10.93 -13.81 -20.90
N ALA A 120 11.07 -13.66 -22.21
CA ALA A 120 11.76 -14.61 -23.07
C ALA A 120 13.24 -14.81 -22.71
N GLN A 121 13.91 -13.79 -22.18
CA GLN A 121 15.31 -13.87 -21.71
C GLN A 121 15.49 -14.85 -20.55
N TYR A 122 14.40 -15.14 -19.82
CA TYR A 122 14.37 -16.08 -18.71
C TYR A 122 13.66 -17.39 -19.06
N GLY A 123 13.40 -17.62 -20.35
CA GLY A 123 12.76 -18.84 -20.82
C GLY A 123 11.23 -18.89 -20.69
N VAL A 124 10.60 -17.76 -20.37
CA VAL A 124 9.14 -17.66 -20.19
C VAL A 124 8.49 -17.25 -21.50
N GLN A 125 7.80 -18.19 -22.14
CA GLN A 125 7.00 -17.97 -23.36
C GLN A 125 5.80 -18.94 -23.39
N PRO A 126 4.56 -18.42 -23.48
CA PRO A 126 4.18 -17.01 -23.41
C PRO A 126 4.39 -16.40 -22.03
N ALA A 127 4.54 -15.08 -21.94
CA ALA A 127 4.56 -14.36 -20.68
C ALA A 127 3.13 -14.25 -20.14
N GLU A 128 2.83 -15.00 -19.09
CA GLU A 128 1.51 -14.99 -18.46
C GLU A 128 1.43 -13.91 -17.38
N ASN A 129 0.29 -13.22 -17.34
CA ASN A 129 -0.02 -12.29 -16.24
C ASN A 129 -0.05 -13.03 -14.90
N GLY A 130 0.52 -12.43 -13.87
CA GLY A 130 0.58 -13.03 -12.54
C GLY A 130 1.86 -13.82 -12.27
N SER A 131 2.71 -14.06 -13.28
CA SER A 131 3.98 -14.77 -13.09
C SER A 131 5.04 -13.89 -12.44
N LEU A 132 5.95 -14.51 -11.68
CA LEU A 132 7.12 -13.87 -11.07
C LEU A 132 8.40 -14.44 -11.63
N ILE A 133 9.36 -13.58 -11.93
CA ILE A 133 10.73 -13.96 -12.29
C ILE A 133 11.66 -13.47 -11.19
N LEU A 134 12.28 -14.39 -10.47
CA LEU A 134 13.24 -14.09 -9.40
C LEU A 134 14.65 -14.26 -9.95
N VAL A 135 15.46 -13.22 -9.79
CA VAL A 135 16.85 -13.21 -10.30
C VAL A 135 17.79 -12.89 -9.14
N SER A 136 18.80 -13.75 -8.94
CA SER A 136 19.88 -13.53 -7.98
C SER A 136 21.22 -13.92 -8.61
N GLY A 137 22.05 -12.92 -8.89
CA GLY A 137 23.28 -13.11 -9.65
C GLY A 137 23.00 -13.70 -11.05
N GLU A 138 23.60 -14.86 -11.35
CA GLU A 138 23.39 -15.57 -12.62
C GLU A 138 22.22 -16.57 -12.61
N LYS A 139 21.57 -16.73 -11.45
CA LYS A 139 20.46 -17.67 -11.29
C LYS A 139 19.13 -16.96 -11.46
N SER A 140 18.22 -17.62 -12.17
CA SER A 140 16.83 -17.18 -12.27
C SER A 140 15.87 -18.33 -11.99
N VAL A 141 14.75 -18.03 -11.36
CA VAL A 141 13.64 -18.94 -11.14
C VAL A 141 12.37 -18.25 -11.57
N VAL A 142 11.52 -18.98 -12.25
CA VAL A 142 10.21 -18.50 -12.69
C VAL A 142 9.16 -19.21 -11.85
N LEU A 143 8.21 -18.45 -11.33
CA LEU A 143 7.00 -18.93 -10.68
C LEU A 143 5.82 -18.50 -11.54
N GLU A 144 5.08 -19.47 -12.03
CA GLU A 144 3.85 -19.21 -12.78
C GLU A 144 2.71 -18.81 -11.82
N ALA A 145 1.67 -18.18 -12.33
CA ALA A 145 0.51 -17.82 -11.52
C ALA A 145 -0.12 -19.02 -10.81
N SER A 146 -0.11 -20.19 -11.47
CA SER A 146 -0.57 -21.47 -10.90
C SER A 146 0.24 -21.96 -9.72
N ASP A 147 1.51 -21.56 -9.60
CA ASP A 147 2.39 -21.93 -8.48
C ASP A 147 2.14 -21.05 -7.24
N LEU A 148 1.54 -19.89 -7.46
CA LEU A 148 1.30 -18.87 -6.41
C LEU A 148 -0.06 -19.02 -5.73
N TYR A 149 -1.04 -19.65 -6.41
CA TYR A 149 -2.41 -19.76 -5.93
C TYR A 149 -2.85 -21.22 -5.90
N ASP A 150 -3.32 -21.64 -4.73
CA ASP A 150 -4.03 -22.91 -4.58
C ASP A 150 -5.53 -22.66 -4.76
N TYR A 151 -6.09 -23.14 -5.85
CA TYR A 151 -7.50 -22.96 -6.16
C TYR A 151 -8.31 -24.11 -5.57
N ASP A 152 -9.08 -23.85 -4.50
CA ASP A 152 -10.04 -24.83 -3.96
C ASP A 152 -11.30 -24.88 -4.84
N TYR A 153 -11.35 -25.87 -5.72
CA TYR A 153 -12.53 -26.13 -6.56
C TYR A 153 -13.64 -26.88 -5.86
N SER A 154 -13.50 -27.28 -4.59
CA SER A 154 -14.49 -28.08 -3.88
C SER A 154 -15.82 -27.37 -3.71
N CYS A 155 -15.81 -26.05 -3.70
CA CYS A 155 -17.00 -25.21 -3.57
C CYS A 155 -17.87 -25.15 -4.85
N LEU A 156 -17.33 -25.48 -6.01
CA LEU A 156 -18.05 -25.41 -7.29
C LEU A 156 -18.86 -26.66 -7.60
N LEU A 157 -18.59 -27.77 -6.90
CA LEU A 157 -19.30 -29.05 -7.11
C LEU A 157 -20.67 -29.13 -6.39
N TYR A 158 -20.95 -28.19 -5.46
CA TYR A 158 -22.18 -28.22 -4.66
C TYR A 158 -23.40 -27.53 -5.30
N THR A 159 -23.21 -26.82 -6.43
CA THR A 159 -24.30 -26.08 -7.08
C THR A 159 -24.96 -26.80 -8.25
N SER A 160 -24.44 -27.96 -8.70
CA SER A 160 -25.02 -28.69 -9.81
C SER A 160 -26.10 -29.70 -9.42
N ASP A 161 -26.15 -30.12 -8.14
CA ASP A 161 -27.11 -31.12 -7.69
C ASP A 161 -28.48 -30.55 -7.23
N ALA A 162 -28.61 -29.23 -7.15
CA ALA A 162 -29.85 -28.56 -6.72
C ALA A 162 -30.80 -28.15 -7.86
N ALA A 163 -30.45 -28.46 -9.11
CA ALA A 163 -31.24 -28.08 -10.28
C ALA A 163 -32.03 -29.24 -10.94
N ASP A 164 -31.97 -30.47 -10.39
CA ASP A 164 -32.63 -31.67 -10.94
C ASP A 164 -33.71 -32.29 -10.00
N GLU A 165 -34.33 -31.48 -9.12
CA GLU A 165 -35.59 -31.88 -8.42
C GLU A 165 -36.75 -30.97 -8.77
#